data_92192febe9554b46689f09be57068fde
#
_entry.id   92192febe9554b46689f09be57068fde
#
_cell.length_a   1.000
_cell.length_b   1.000
_cell.length_c   1.000
_cell.angle_alpha   90.00
_cell.angle_beta   90.00
_cell.angle_gamma   90.00
#
_symmetry.space_group_name_H-M   'P 1'
#
loop_
_entity.id
_entity.type
_entity.pdbx_description
1 polymer ?
#
loop_
_entity_poly.entity_id
_entity_poly.type
_entity_poly.pdbx_seq_one_letter_code
_entity_poly.pdbx_strand_id
1 'polypeptide(L)'
;YTILYPSKVSSSSVKVESPTIRTVQVEIGELNKKDIEIRCKVVGNVAEGYIAGTVEMLPETLEVRGQQADIMQISYAQVTLDIENASSTVVELLDYELYDFNDQLIESKNIHPMSENVQVTMPVLKVKDVPLTVNFIESAGSRLENYTYTLSHSSITLSGDATQMAGISEISLGTLALEDVQGSETLTYDILIPDGVNNLSGITSATLTISSGDISTKEVEATHFSYENFSGDHTVTVVTSSLPVTLRRNRSEER
;
A
#
# COMPACT_ATOMS: atom_id res chain seq x y z
N TYR A 1 48.35 -0.82 -43.25
CA TYR A 1 48.37 -1.37 -41.88
C TYR A 1 49.79 -1.66 -41.44
N THR A 2 50.03 -1.59 -40.11
CA THR A 2 51.31 -1.95 -39.50
C THR A 2 51.16 -3.29 -38.80
N ILE A 3 52.06 -4.24 -39.08
CA ILE A 3 52.02 -5.54 -38.42
C ILE A 3 52.69 -5.41 -37.05
N LEU A 4 51.93 -5.67 -36.00
CA LEU A 4 52.43 -5.74 -34.63
C LEU A 4 52.77 -7.20 -34.28
N TYR A 5 53.99 -7.44 -33.85
CA TYR A 5 54.44 -8.75 -33.39
C TYR A 5 54.11 -8.90 -31.89
N PRO A 6 53.74 -10.10 -31.46
CA PRO A 6 53.61 -10.42 -30.02
C PRO A 6 54.93 -10.11 -29.30
N SER A 7 54.89 -9.65 -28.06
CA SER A 7 56.03 -9.17 -27.28
C SER A 7 57.18 -10.18 -27.11
N LYS A 8 56.94 -11.48 -27.34
CA LYS A 8 57.91 -12.56 -27.29
C LYS A 8 58.54 -12.91 -28.64
N VAL A 9 58.16 -12.22 -29.73
CA VAL A 9 58.64 -12.52 -31.08
C VAL A 9 59.43 -11.34 -31.60
N SER A 10 60.69 -11.52 -31.90
CA SER A 10 61.53 -10.51 -32.50
C SER A 10 61.21 -10.37 -33.99
N SER A 11 60.99 -9.13 -34.46
CA SER A 11 60.77 -8.82 -35.88
C SER A 11 61.95 -9.24 -36.79
N SER A 12 63.09 -9.49 -36.17
CA SER A 12 64.30 -10.00 -36.91
C SER A 12 64.27 -11.52 -37.10
N SER A 13 63.47 -12.21 -36.31
CA SER A 13 63.37 -13.68 -36.33
C SER A 13 62.20 -14.25 -37.14
N VAL A 14 61.27 -13.40 -37.51
CA VAL A 14 60.04 -13.76 -38.25
C VAL A 14 59.81 -12.77 -39.38
N LYS A 15 59.71 -13.25 -40.60
CA LYS A 15 59.40 -12.47 -41.79
C LYS A 15 57.97 -12.82 -42.26
N VAL A 16 57.15 -11.81 -42.48
CA VAL A 16 55.86 -12.01 -43.15
C VAL A 16 56.09 -12.06 -44.64
N GLU A 17 55.85 -13.22 -45.24
CA GLU A 17 56.09 -13.43 -46.68
C GLU A 17 54.98 -12.80 -47.52
N SER A 18 53.74 -13.08 -47.27
CA SER A 18 52.58 -12.45 -47.93
C SER A 18 51.34 -12.64 -47.10
N PRO A 19 50.55 -11.62 -46.84
CA PRO A 19 49.25 -11.79 -46.17
C PRO A 19 48.30 -12.52 -47.13
N THR A 20 47.58 -13.48 -46.60
CA THR A 20 46.56 -14.24 -47.35
C THR A 20 45.39 -13.32 -47.78
N ILE A 21 45.13 -12.30 -46.99
CA ILE A 21 44.13 -11.24 -47.28
C ILE A 21 44.85 -9.92 -47.39
N ARG A 22 44.82 -9.33 -48.60
CA ARG A 22 45.45 -8.04 -48.89
C ARG A 22 44.54 -6.86 -48.70
N THR A 23 43.23 -7.07 -48.70
CA THR A 23 42.24 -6.03 -48.57
C THR A 23 41.36 -6.37 -47.40
N VAL A 24 41.22 -5.47 -46.43
CA VAL A 24 40.27 -5.52 -45.33
C VAL A 24 39.19 -4.51 -45.66
N GLN A 25 37.96 -4.99 -45.76
CA GLN A 25 36.80 -4.11 -45.93
C GLN A 25 36.46 -3.53 -44.57
N VAL A 26 36.46 -2.22 -44.46
CA VAL A 26 36.08 -1.51 -43.24
C VAL A 26 34.89 -0.65 -43.55
N GLU A 27 33.82 -0.83 -42.85
CA GLU A 27 32.64 0.02 -42.92
C GLU A 27 32.79 1.12 -41.85
N ILE A 28 32.70 2.38 -42.27
CA ILE A 28 32.79 3.54 -41.37
C ILE A 28 31.46 4.28 -41.43
N GLY A 29 30.83 4.42 -40.27
CA GLY A 29 29.57 5.15 -40.11
C GLY A 29 29.60 6.05 -38.87
N GLU A 30 28.71 7.02 -38.80
CA GLU A 30 28.50 7.80 -37.59
C GLU A 30 27.64 6.98 -36.60
N LEU A 31 28.09 6.93 -35.35
CA LEU A 31 27.31 6.37 -34.25
C LEU A 31 26.31 7.41 -33.77
N ASN A 32 25.06 7.14 -34.03
CA ASN A 32 23.94 7.92 -33.51
C ASN A 32 23.45 7.36 -32.18
N LYS A 33 22.68 8.17 -31.45
CA LYS A 33 22.05 7.80 -30.20
C LYS A 33 20.52 7.86 -30.35
N LYS A 34 19.83 6.98 -29.64
CA LYS A 34 18.38 6.99 -29.50
C LYS A 34 18.00 6.50 -28.12
N ASP A 35 17.10 7.24 -27.46
CA ASP A 35 16.44 6.77 -26.25
C ASP A 35 15.18 6.01 -26.65
N ILE A 36 15.05 4.81 -26.15
CA ILE A 36 13.90 3.91 -26.40
C ILE A 36 13.16 3.64 -25.12
N GLU A 37 11.83 3.53 -25.23
CA GLU A 37 10.93 3.17 -24.13
C GLU A 37 11.20 1.73 -23.69
N ILE A 38 11.19 1.50 -22.38
CA ILE A 38 11.22 0.16 -21.82
C ILE A 38 9.79 -0.22 -21.43
N ARG A 39 9.34 -1.40 -21.85
CA ARG A 39 8.05 -1.98 -21.51
C ARG A 39 8.24 -3.22 -20.68
N CYS A 40 7.45 -3.36 -19.61
CA CYS A 40 7.44 -4.56 -18.80
C CYS A 40 6.24 -5.43 -19.17
N LYS A 41 6.54 -6.66 -19.57
CA LYS A 41 5.55 -7.71 -19.72
C LYS A 41 5.51 -8.53 -18.44
N VAL A 42 4.42 -8.42 -17.71
CA VAL A 42 4.20 -9.20 -16.48
C VAL A 42 3.54 -10.52 -16.84
N VAL A 43 4.08 -11.62 -16.33
CA VAL A 43 3.53 -12.98 -16.50
C VAL A 43 3.29 -13.61 -15.13
N GLY A 44 2.32 -14.52 -15.06
CA GLY A 44 1.90 -15.13 -13.81
C GLY A 44 0.90 -14.30 -13.02
N ASN A 45 0.53 -14.78 -11.84
CA ASN A 45 -0.39 -14.15 -10.91
C ASN A 45 0.24 -14.10 -9.53
N VAL A 46 -0.05 -13.06 -8.76
CA VAL A 46 0.33 -12.98 -7.35
C VAL A 46 -0.40 -14.05 -6.52
N ALA A 47 0.12 -14.36 -5.35
CA ALA A 47 -0.50 -15.31 -4.42
C ALA A 47 -1.91 -14.86 -3.99
N GLU A 48 -2.74 -15.83 -3.58
CA GLU A 48 -4.07 -15.54 -3.06
C GLU A 48 -4.03 -14.58 -1.86
N GLY A 49 -4.91 -13.58 -1.86
CA GLY A 49 -4.94 -12.52 -0.84
C GLY A 49 -3.91 -11.42 -1.05
N TYR A 50 -3.33 -11.32 -2.25
CA TYR A 50 -2.42 -10.25 -2.63
C TYR A 50 -2.86 -9.59 -3.94
N ILE A 51 -2.38 -8.37 -4.18
CA ILE A 51 -2.53 -7.64 -5.44
C ILE A 51 -1.17 -7.10 -5.88
N ALA A 52 -0.98 -7.05 -7.20
CA ALA A 52 0.17 -6.39 -7.80
C ALA A 52 -0.05 -4.87 -7.85
N GLY A 53 0.97 -4.11 -7.49
CA GLY A 53 1.00 -2.66 -7.63
C GLY A 53 1.49 -2.22 -9.00
N THR A 54 1.89 -0.96 -9.11
CA THR A 54 2.47 -0.41 -10.34
C THR A 54 3.92 -0.83 -10.48
N VAL A 55 4.29 -1.29 -11.67
CA VAL A 55 5.70 -1.62 -12.00
C VAL A 55 6.53 -0.35 -12.07
N GLU A 56 7.69 -0.38 -11.46
CA GLU A 56 8.72 0.63 -11.56
C GLU A 56 9.95 0.02 -12.24
N MET A 57 10.57 0.77 -13.15
CA MET A 57 11.75 0.32 -13.90
C MET A 57 12.89 1.33 -13.77
N LEU A 58 14.11 0.84 -13.61
CA LEU A 58 15.30 1.66 -13.56
C LEU A 58 16.40 1.05 -14.46
N PRO A 59 16.81 1.75 -15.54
CA PRO A 59 16.29 3.03 -16.02
C PRO A 59 14.88 2.91 -16.63
N GLU A 60 14.15 4.04 -16.76
CA GLU A 60 12.84 4.09 -17.43
C GLU A 60 12.97 4.07 -18.96
N THR A 61 14.11 4.52 -19.48
CA THR A 61 14.45 4.53 -20.91
C THR A 61 15.83 3.94 -21.14
N LEU A 62 16.04 3.32 -22.28
CA LEU A 62 17.31 2.72 -22.67
C LEU A 62 17.97 3.56 -23.77
N GLU A 63 19.13 4.16 -23.49
CA GLU A 63 19.97 4.78 -24.54
C GLU A 63 20.64 3.68 -25.34
N VAL A 64 20.40 3.66 -26.64
CA VAL A 64 21.09 2.78 -27.60
C VAL A 64 21.93 3.60 -28.57
N ARG A 65 23.07 3.03 -28.98
CA ARG A 65 24.00 3.61 -29.96
C ARG A 65 24.20 2.65 -31.13
N GLY A 66 24.28 3.19 -32.30
CA GLY A 66 24.50 2.39 -33.52
C GLY A 66 24.46 3.25 -34.78
N GLN A 67 24.46 2.57 -35.91
CA GLN A 67 24.22 3.26 -37.19
C GLN A 67 22.77 3.71 -37.22
N GLN A 68 22.50 4.88 -37.83
CA GLN A 68 21.17 5.48 -37.85
C GLN A 68 20.10 4.52 -38.39
N ALA A 69 20.42 3.77 -39.45
CA ALA A 69 19.49 2.82 -40.04
C ALA A 69 19.08 1.70 -39.07
N ASP A 70 20.01 1.22 -38.24
CA ASP A 70 19.78 0.12 -37.29
C ASP A 70 18.97 0.62 -36.07
N ILE A 71 19.37 1.75 -35.47
CA ILE A 71 18.69 2.24 -34.27
C ILE A 71 17.29 2.84 -34.56
N MET A 72 17.06 3.34 -35.77
CA MET A 72 15.75 3.88 -36.15
C MET A 72 14.67 2.80 -36.28
N GLN A 73 15.03 1.55 -36.49
CA GLN A 73 14.11 0.43 -36.56
C GLN A 73 13.56 0.03 -35.19
N ILE A 74 14.28 0.37 -34.10
CA ILE A 74 13.89 -0.03 -32.76
C ILE A 74 12.67 0.79 -32.33
N SER A 75 11.61 0.12 -31.94
CA SER A 75 10.40 0.72 -31.37
C SER A 75 10.50 0.81 -29.84
N TYR A 76 10.77 -0.31 -29.17
CA TYR A 76 10.87 -0.41 -27.71
C TYR A 76 11.78 -1.56 -27.28
N ALA A 77 12.17 -1.52 -26.00
CA ALA A 77 12.80 -2.64 -25.30
C ALA A 77 11.73 -3.31 -24.41
N GLN A 78 11.72 -4.65 -24.32
CA GLN A 78 10.82 -5.38 -23.47
C GLN A 78 11.57 -6.20 -22.44
N VAL A 79 11.21 -6.07 -21.18
CA VAL A 79 11.57 -6.97 -20.09
C VAL A 79 10.39 -7.88 -19.77
N THR A 80 10.64 -9.08 -19.30
CA THR A 80 9.58 -10.01 -18.85
C THR A 80 9.78 -10.30 -17.38
N LEU A 81 8.80 -9.93 -16.55
CA LEU A 81 8.78 -10.16 -15.11
C LEU A 81 7.80 -11.29 -14.79
N ASP A 82 8.29 -12.34 -14.15
CA ASP A 82 7.45 -13.42 -13.62
C ASP A 82 7.08 -13.13 -12.17
N ILE A 83 5.77 -13.09 -11.88
CA ILE A 83 5.22 -12.85 -10.55
C ILE A 83 4.41 -14.02 -10.01
N GLU A 84 4.61 -15.22 -10.58
CA GLU A 84 3.81 -16.39 -10.21
C GLU A 84 3.94 -16.70 -8.71
N ASN A 85 2.80 -16.72 -8.01
CA ASN A 85 2.69 -16.91 -6.56
C ASN A 85 3.47 -15.91 -5.70
N ALA A 86 3.79 -14.73 -6.23
CA ALA A 86 4.46 -13.69 -5.45
C ALA A 86 3.58 -13.21 -4.28
N SER A 87 4.14 -13.17 -3.08
CA SER A 87 3.51 -12.74 -1.83
C SER A 87 4.25 -11.58 -1.14
N SER A 88 5.27 -11.05 -1.79
CA SER A 88 6.07 -9.89 -1.37
C SER A 88 6.55 -9.15 -2.61
N THR A 89 6.93 -7.89 -2.44
CA THR A 89 7.52 -7.06 -3.51
C THR A 89 8.62 -7.83 -4.24
N VAL A 90 8.49 -7.92 -5.57
CA VAL A 90 9.48 -8.53 -6.46
C VAL A 90 10.44 -7.44 -6.94
N VAL A 91 11.73 -7.68 -6.78
CA VAL A 91 12.79 -6.78 -7.30
C VAL A 91 13.78 -7.67 -8.05
N GLU A 92 13.84 -7.48 -9.37
CA GLU A 92 14.71 -8.27 -10.23
C GLU A 92 15.50 -7.40 -11.19
N LEU A 93 16.69 -7.89 -11.55
CA LEU A 93 17.52 -7.33 -12.59
C LEU A 93 17.37 -8.20 -13.83
N LEU A 94 16.67 -7.66 -14.84
CA LEU A 94 16.23 -8.42 -16.00
C LEU A 94 16.94 -8.00 -17.26
N ASP A 95 17.25 -8.97 -18.11
CA ASP A 95 17.64 -8.74 -19.49
C ASP A 95 16.44 -8.28 -20.30
N TYR A 96 16.67 -7.51 -21.35
CA TYR A 96 15.65 -7.01 -22.24
C TYR A 96 15.87 -7.47 -23.67
N GLU A 97 14.80 -7.51 -24.42
CA GLU A 97 14.77 -7.77 -25.85
C GLU A 97 14.35 -6.51 -26.61
N LEU A 98 14.95 -6.28 -27.78
CA LEU A 98 14.62 -5.11 -28.62
C LEU A 98 13.60 -5.52 -29.68
N TYR A 99 12.58 -4.68 -29.89
CA TYR A 99 11.51 -4.90 -30.84
C TYR A 99 11.37 -3.76 -31.84
N ASP A 100 11.00 -4.10 -33.07
CA ASP A 100 10.68 -3.14 -34.11
C ASP A 100 9.20 -2.66 -34.01
N PHE A 101 8.78 -1.83 -34.96
CA PHE A 101 7.40 -1.31 -35.03
C PHE A 101 6.35 -2.35 -35.42
N ASN A 102 6.75 -3.56 -35.81
CA ASN A 102 5.88 -4.70 -36.14
C ASN A 102 5.93 -5.79 -35.06
N ASP A 103 6.46 -5.49 -33.87
CA ASP A 103 6.67 -6.43 -32.77
C ASP A 103 7.57 -7.61 -33.15
N GLN A 104 8.54 -7.40 -34.06
CA GLN A 104 9.53 -8.39 -34.40
C GLN A 104 10.82 -8.16 -33.60
N LEU A 105 11.41 -9.26 -33.09
CA LEU A 105 12.66 -9.23 -32.35
C LEU A 105 13.81 -8.73 -33.23
N ILE A 106 14.57 -7.80 -32.72
CA ILE A 106 15.76 -7.26 -33.37
C ILE A 106 17.01 -7.87 -32.75
N GLU A 107 17.72 -8.69 -33.50
CA GLU A 107 19.04 -9.21 -33.16
C GLU A 107 20.10 -8.52 -34.04
N SER A 108 20.74 -7.47 -33.55
CA SER A 108 21.80 -6.77 -34.29
C SER A 108 23.04 -6.60 -33.43
N LYS A 109 24.19 -7.01 -33.98
CA LYS A 109 25.50 -6.82 -33.36
C LYS A 109 26.01 -5.37 -33.46
N ASN A 110 25.31 -4.53 -34.24
CA ASN A 110 25.69 -3.14 -34.50
C ASN A 110 24.95 -2.17 -33.55
N ILE A 111 24.06 -2.69 -32.69
CA ILE A 111 23.35 -1.92 -31.68
C ILE A 111 24.08 -2.12 -30.36
N HIS A 112 24.43 -1.00 -29.73
CA HIS A 112 25.18 -0.94 -28.48
C HIS A 112 24.36 -0.22 -27.42
N PRO A 113 23.61 -0.94 -26.59
CA PRO A 113 22.90 -0.35 -25.45
C PRO A 113 23.86 0.13 -24.37
N MET A 114 23.48 1.16 -23.64
CA MET A 114 24.30 1.72 -22.55
C MET A 114 24.06 1.01 -21.20
N SER A 115 22.98 0.28 -21.05
CA SER A 115 22.70 -0.60 -19.91
C SER A 115 22.53 -2.03 -20.40
N GLU A 116 23.08 -2.99 -19.68
CA GLU A 116 22.92 -4.42 -20.00
C GLU A 116 21.62 -4.97 -19.46
N ASN A 117 21.14 -4.44 -18.33
CA ASN A 117 19.96 -4.92 -17.63
C ASN A 117 19.09 -3.74 -17.16
N VAL A 118 17.85 -4.07 -16.81
CA VAL A 118 16.88 -3.15 -16.22
C VAL A 118 16.45 -3.72 -14.86
N GLN A 119 16.56 -2.91 -13.82
CA GLN A 119 15.97 -3.26 -12.53
C GLN A 119 14.48 -3.02 -12.59
N VAL A 120 13.70 -4.06 -12.33
CA VAL A 120 12.23 -4.00 -12.28
C VAL A 120 11.78 -4.23 -10.85
N THR A 121 10.94 -3.35 -10.35
CA THR A 121 10.32 -3.44 -9.03
C THR A 121 8.81 -3.53 -9.19
N MET A 122 8.21 -4.58 -8.69
CA MET A 122 6.76 -4.78 -8.65
C MET A 122 6.32 -4.89 -7.19
N PRO A 123 5.68 -3.86 -6.62
CA PRO A 123 5.08 -3.98 -5.30
C PRO A 123 3.99 -5.05 -5.29
N VAL A 124 4.04 -5.95 -4.32
CA VAL A 124 3.00 -6.95 -4.07
C VAL A 124 2.42 -6.68 -2.70
N LEU A 125 1.14 -6.27 -2.68
CA LEU A 125 0.45 -5.77 -1.49
C LEU A 125 -0.51 -6.83 -0.97
N LYS A 126 -0.52 -7.03 0.35
CA LYS A 126 -1.48 -7.90 1.02
C LYS A 126 -2.85 -7.24 1.07
N VAL A 127 -3.90 -7.99 0.73
CA VAL A 127 -5.29 -7.57 0.85
C VAL A 127 -5.92 -8.19 2.08
N LYS A 128 -6.71 -7.41 2.81
CA LYS A 128 -7.40 -7.87 4.01
C LYS A 128 -8.70 -7.09 4.22
N ASP A 129 -9.77 -7.80 4.58
CA ASP A 129 -10.97 -7.18 5.12
C ASP A 129 -10.76 -6.87 6.60
N VAL A 130 -10.95 -5.60 6.95
CA VAL A 130 -10.70 -5.09 8.29
C VAL A 130 -12.02 -4.58 8.87
N PRO A 131 -12.45 -5.08 10.04
CA PRO A 131 -13.69 -4.66 10.67
C PRO A 131 -13.61 -3.20 11.12
N LEU A 132 -14.75 -2.52 11.04
CA LEU A 132 -14.96 -1.19 11.60
C LEU A 132 -15.59 -1.33 12.99
N THR A 133 -15.03 -0.61 13.96
CA THR A 133 -15.49 -0.67 15.35
C THR A 133 -15.79 0.71 15.92
N VAL A 134 -16.74 0.79 16.83
CA VAL A 134 -17.00 1.98 17.65
C VAL A 134 -16.74 1.61 19.10
N ASN A 135 -15.95 2.43 19.78
CA ASN A 135 -15.68 2.23 21.19
C ASN A 135 -16.79 2.85 22.03
N PHE A 136 -17.60 2.03 22.72
CA PHE A 136 -18.67 2.50 23.57
C PHE A 136 -18.17 2.71 25.00
N ILE A 137 -18.41 3.91 25.57
CA ILE A 137 -18.16 4.19 26.97
C ILE A 137 -19.46 3.97 27.73
N GLU A 138 -19.44 3.01 28.63
CA GLU A 138 -20.55 2.68 29.51
C GLU A 138 -20.49 3.51 30.79
N SER A 139 -21.65 3.82 31.35
CA SER A 139 -21.81 4.46 32.66
C SER A 139 -22.93 3.79 33.47
N ALA A 140 -23.08 4.23 34.71
CA ALA A 140 -24.16 3.73 35.56
C ALA A 140 -25.54 4.02 34.91
N GLY A 141 -26.27 2.98 34.56
CA GLY A 141 -27.58 3.06 33.90
C GLY A 141 -27.54 3.19 32.37
N SER A 142 -26.33 3.22 31.76
CA SER A 142 -26.13 3.28 30.31
C SER A 142 -25.14 2.20 29.87
N ARG A 143 -25.61 0.93 29.85
CA ARG A 143 -24.82 -0.22 29.42
C ARG A 143 -25.19 -0.62 28.00
N LEU A 144 -24.23 -1.13 27.23
CA LEU A 144 -24.41 -1.48 25.81
C LEU A 144 -25.53 -2.49 25.59
N GLU A 145 -25.80 -3.37 26.55
CA GLU A 145 -26.92 -4.33 26.53
C GLU A 145 -28.32 -3.68 26.42
N ASN A 146 -28.41 -2.39 26.77
CA ASN A 146 -29.64 -1.61 26.72
C ASN A 146 -29.81 -0.83 25.39
N TYR A 147 -28.88 -1.00 24.46
CA TYR A 147 -28.88 -0.33 23.18
C TYR A 147 -28.83 -1.33 22.04
N THR A 148 -29.47 -0.98 20.94
CA THR A 148 -29.33 -1.69 19.69
C THR A 148 -28.58 -0.77 18.74
N TYR A 149 -27.59 -1.29 18.01
CA TYR A 149 -26.87 -0.48 17.05
C TYR A 149 -26.56 -1.24 15.77
N THR A 150 -26.42 -0.50 14.69
CA THR A 150 -26.01 -1.00 13.38
C THR A 150 -25.02 -0.03 12.74
N LEU A 151 -24.03 -0.57 12.05
CA LEU A 151 -23.12 0.20 11.18
C LEU A 151 -23.55 0.01 9.74
N SER A 152 -23.49 1.09 8.93
CA SER A 152 -23.75 1.02 7.49
C SER A 152 -22.78 0.08 6.77
N HIS A 153 -21.56 -0.02 7.29
CA HIS A 153 -20.50 -0.91 6.81
C HIS A 153 -19.83 -1.56 8.02
N SER A 154 -19.76 -2.87 8.04
CA SER A 154 -19.13 -3.63 9.14
C SER A 154 -17.63 -3.81 8.95
N SER A 155 -17.14 -3.68 7.71
CA SER A 155 -15.72 -3.82 7.34
C SER A 155 -15.40 -3.03 6.09
N ILE A 156 -14.12 -2.82 5.85
CA ILE A 156 -13.55 -2.28 4.60
C ILE A 156 -12.40 -3.15 4.14
N THR A 157 -12.18 -3.19 2.83
CA THR A 157 -11.04 -3.90 2.24
C THR A 157 -9.86 -2.97 2.11
N LEU A 158 -8.76 -3.34 2.72
CA LEU A 158 -7.49 -2.60 2.71
C LEU A 158 -6.41 -3.38 1.98
N SER A 159 -5.44 -2.66 1.40
CA SER A 159 -4.20 -3.25 0.91
C SER A 159 -2.99 -2.46 1.37
N GLY A 160 -1.89 -3.16 1.60
CA GLY A 160 -0.64 -2.56 2.04
C GLY A 160 0.48 -3.59 2.17
N ASP A 161 1.65 -3.14 2.60
CA ASP A 161 2.74 -4.04 2.92
C ASP A 161 2.30 -5.11 3.94
N ALA A 162 2.77 -6.34 3.77
CA ALA A 162 2.35 -7.46 4.61
C ALA A 162 2.63 -7.23 6.11
N THR A 163 3.71 -6.54 6.44
CA THR A 163 4.08 -6.22 7.83
C THR A 163 3.16 -5.16 8.43
N GLN A 164 2.80 -4.14 7.67
CA GLN A 164 1.83 -3.12 8.07
C GLN A 164 0.45 -3.74 8.27
N MET A 165 0.00 -4.54 7.30
CA MET A 165 -1.31 -5.20 7.35
C MET A 165 -1.44 -6.21 8.50
N ALA A 166 -0.33 -6.81 8.97
CA ALA A 166 -0.33 -7.69 10.13
C ALA A 166 -0.65 -6.95 11.44
N GLY A 167 -0.28 -5.67 11.54
CA GLY A 167 -0.55 -4.81 12.69
C GLY A 167 -1.99 -4.28 12.76
N ILE A 168 -2.76 -4.35 11.66
CA ILE A 168 -4.10 -3.79 11.60
C ILE A 168 -5.12 -4.91 11.85
N SER A 169 -5.73 -4.94 13.03
CA SER A 169 -6.79 -5.88 13.37
C SER A 169 -8.19 -5.31 13.15
N GLU A 170 -8.36 -4.01 13.34
CA GLU A 170 -9.60 -3.26 13.22
C GLU A 170 -9.31 -1.78 12.92
N ILE A 171 -10.31 -1.06 12.44
CA ILE A 171 -10.29 0.40 12.31
C ILE A 171 -11.34 0.94 13.28
N SER A 172 -10.87 1.71 14.28
CA SER A 172 -11.77 2.40 15.19
C SER A 172 -12.33 3.67 14.54
N LEU A 173 -13.64 3.77 14.49
CA LEU A 173 -14.36 4.95 14.00
C LEU A 173 -14.39 6.08 15.03
N GLY A 174 -14.18 5.75 16.31
CA GLY A 174 -14.21 6.71 17.39
C GLY A 174 -14.84 6.14 18.66
N THR A 175 -15.14 7.06 19.59
CA THR A 175 -15.70 6.73 20.89
C THR A 175 -17.07 7.40 21.06
N LEU A 176 -18.04 6.68 21.60
CA LEU A 176 -19.38 7.19 21.91
C LEU A 176 -19.71 6.87 23.38
N ALA A 177 -20.01 7.93 24.16
CA ALA A 177 -20.54 7.76 25.51
C ALA A 177 -22.03 7.42 25.43
N LEU A 178 -22.42 6.26 25.98
CA LEU A 178 -23.80 5.79 25.90
C LEU A 178 -24.79 6.65 26.70
N GLU A 179 -24.29 7.41 27.68
CA GLU A 179 -25.12 8.34 28.45
C GLU A 179 -25.63 9.52 27.62
N ASP A 180 -24.93 9.88 26.52
CA ASP A 180 -25.31 10.98 25.64
C ASP A 180 -26.42 10.56 24.67
N VAL A 181 -26.60 9.26 24.44
CA VAL A 181 -27.61 8.74 23.48
C VAL A 181 -29.02 8.82 24.07
N GLN A 182 -29.88 9.61 23.42
CA GLN A 182 -31.28 9.80 23.82
C GLN A 182 -32.22 9.35 22.69
N GLY A 183 -32.88 8.19 22.92
CA GLY A 183 -33.77 7.64 21.90
C GLY A 183 -33.01 7.00 20.74
N SER A 184 -33.31 7.38 19.52
CA SER A 184 -32.64 6.88 18.30
C SER A 184 -31.80 7.98 17.67
N GLU A 185 -30.54 7.70 17.45
CA GLU A 185 -29.58 8.65 16.86
C GLU A 185 -28.84 8.00 15.69
N THR A 186 -28.42 8.86 14.76
CA THR A 186 -27.61 8.47 13.61
C THR A 186 -26.39 9.37 13.55
N LEU A 187 -25.21 8.76 13.68
CA LEU A 187 -23.92 9.44 13.72
C LEU A 187 -23.07 8.99 12.55
N THR A 188 -22.39 9.92 11.89
CA THR A 188 -21.48 9.60 10.79
C THR A 188 -20.05 9.83 11.25
N TYR A 189 -19.21 8.84 11.00
CA TYR A 189 -17.78 8.83 11.33
C TYR A 189 -16.96 8.75 10.05
N ASP A 190 -15.91 9.53 9.97
CA ASP A 190 -14.90 9.40 8.92
C ASP A 190 -14.01 8.19 9.22
N ILE A 191 -13.65 7.46 8.17
CA ILE A 191 -12.75 6.30 8.27
C ILE A 191 -11.32 6.79 8.06
N LEU A 192 -10.54 6.78 9.12
CA LEU A 192 -9.14 7.18 9.08
C LEU A 192 -8.27 5.96 8.77
N ILE A 193 -7.65 5.99 7.59
CA ILE A 193 -6.77 4.92 7.12
C ILE A 193 -5.32 5.22 7.57
N PRO A 194 -4.59 4.24 8.13
CA PRO A 194 -3.18 4.40 8.46
C PRO A 194 -2.32 4.72 7.23
N ASP A 195 -1.25 5.49 7.43
CA ASP A 195 -0.29 5.81 6.37
C ASP A 195 0.32 4.53 5.76
N GLY A 196 0.50 4.55 4.44
CA GLY A 196 1.06 3.43 3.70
C GLY A 196 0.08 2.30 3.41
N VAL A 197 -1.21 2.48 3.73
CA VAL A 197 -2.29 1.52 3.46
C VAL A 197 -3.30 2.15 2.50
N ASN A 198 -3.75 1.37 1.53
CA ASN A 198 -4.73 1.80 0.54
C ASN A 198 -6.11 1.24 0.86
N ASN A 199 -7.12 2.08 0.72
CA ASN A 199 -8.53 1.68 0.85
C ASN A 199 -9.08 1.23 -0.51
N LEU A 200 -9.24 -0.07 -0.68
CA LEU A 200 -9.76 -0.65 -1.94
C LEU A 200 -11.29 -0.57 -2.04
N SER A 201 -12.00 -0.48 -0.91
CA SER A 201 -13.47 -0.37 -0.91
C SER A 201 -13.96 1.01 -1.34
N GLY A 202 -13.12 2.05 -1.30
CA GLY A 202 -13.50 3.42 -1.63
C GLY A 202 -14.46 4.07 -0.61
N ILE A 203 -14.78 3.38 0.49
CA ILE A 203 -15.69 3.85 1.54
C ILE A 203 -14.89 4.75 2.48
N THR A 204 -15.24 6.02 2.57
CA THR A 204 -14.53 7.03 3.38
C THR A 204 -15.23 7.38 4.69
N SER A 205 -16.48 6.97 4.86
CA SER A 205 -17.26 7.19 6.08
C SER A 205 -18.19 6.04 6.38
N ALA A 206 -18.54 5.87 7.64
CA ALA A 206 -19.53 4.90 8.08
C ALA A 206 -20.54 5.56 9.02
N THR A 207 -21.79 5.14 8.92
CA THR A 207 -22.89 5.67 9.72
C THR A 207 -23.27 4.65 10.79
N LEU A 208 -23.23 5.09 12.04
CA LEU A 208 -23.74 4.36 13.19
C LEU A 208 -25.19 4.79 13.44
N THR A 209 -26.12 3.86 13.39
CA THR A 209 -27.47 4.07 13.92
C THR A 209 -27.55 3.34 15.24
N ILE A 210 -27.83 4.08 16.31
CA ILE A 210 -27.94 3.54 17.67
C ILE A 210 -29.27 3.95 18.26
N SER A 211 -29.91 3.04 18.96
CA SER A 211 -31.16 3.29 19.63
C SER A 211 -31.12 2.76 21.05
N SER A 212 -31.46 3.61 22.01
CA SER A 212 -31.72 3.16 23.37
C SER A 212 -33.05 2.39 23.40
N GLY A 213 -33.08 1.28 24.10
CA GLY A 213 -34.34 0.62 24.46
C GLY A 213 -35.23 1.55 25.29
N ASP A 214 -36.35 1.00 25.82
CA ASP A 214 -37.25 1.73 26.72
C ASP A 214 -36.54 2.14 28.02
N ILE A 215 -35.77 3.23 27.96
CA ILE A 215 -35.14 3.84 29.13
C ILE A 215 -36.14 4.82 29.75
N SER A 216 -36.60 4.51 30.94
CA SER A 216 -37.37 5.46 31.74
C SER A 216 -36.45 6.29 32.63
N THR A 217 -36.65 7.60 32.62
CA THR A 217 -35.97 8.52 33.52
C THR A 217 -36.93 9.04 34.56
N LYS A 218 -36.46 9.18 35.78
CA LYS A 218 -37.24 9.78 36.88
C LYS A 218 -36.36 10.77 37.64
N GLU A 219 -36.79 12.00 37.75
CA GLU A 219 -36.18 12.94 38.69
C GLU A 219 -36.67 12.63 40.10
N VAL A 220 -35.73 12.50 41.02
CA VAL A 220 -35.97 12.33 42.46
C VAL A 220 -35.13 13.33 43.23
N GLU A 221 -35.65 13.82 44.33
CA GLU A 221 -34.87 14.64 45.26
C GLU A 221 -34.18 13.81 46.30
N ALA A 222 -32.85 13.82 46.30
CA ALA A 222 -32.07 13.25 47.39
C ALA A 222 -32.07 14.21 48.56
N THR A 223 -32.62 13.77 49.70
CA THR A 223 -32.76 14.57 50.91
C THR A 223 -31.90 14.09 52.07
N HIS A 224 -31.27 12.95 51.93
CA HIS A 224 -30.38 12.37 52.92
C HIS A 224 -28.94 12.39 52.42
N PHE A 225 -28.08 13.08 53.10
CA PHE A 225 -26.65 13.17 52.79
C PHE A 225 -25.83 12.60 53.96
N SER A 226 -24.92 11.70 53.68
CA SER A 226 -23.86 11.24 54.58
C SER A 226 -22.54 11.81 54.16
N TYR A 227 -21.66 12.07 55.10
CA TYR A 227 -20.28 12.53 54.85
C TYR A 227 -19.32 11.55 55.48
N GLU A 228 -18.17 11.37 54.85
CA GLU A 228 -17.09 10.51 55.32
C GLU A 228 -15.79 11.32 55.41
N ASN A 229 -14.85 10.86 56.26
CA ASN A 229 -13.51 11.42 56.39
C ASN A 229 -13.41 12.82 56.98
N PHE A 230 -14.25 13.20 57.93
CA PHE A 230 -14.08 14.42 58.70
C PHE A 230 -13.27 14.15 60.00
N SER A 231 -12.30 15.03 60.25
CA SER A 231 -11.53 15.02 61.51
C SER A 231 -12.43 15.51 62.66
N GLY A 232 -12.38 14.82 63.83
CA GLY A 232 -13.35 14.97 64.94
C GLY A 232 -13.47 16.31 65.62
N ASP A 233 -12.76 17.34 65.23
CA ASP A 233 -12.79 18.68 65.88
C ASP A 233 -13.72 19.70 65.19
N HIS A 234 -14.49 19.27 64.20
CA HIS A 234 -15.36 20.17 63.40
C HIS A 234 -16.80 19.73 63.45
N THR A 235 -17.74 20.70 63.62
CA THR A 235 -19.16 20.45 63.44
C THR A 235 -19.53 20.63 61.97
N VAL A 236 -20.05 19.53 61.35
CA VAL A 236 -20.51 19.56 59.95
C VAL A 236 -21.98 19.89 59.91
N THR A 237 -22.36 20.91 59.17
CA THR A 237 -23.77 21.25 58.90
C THR A 237 -24.06 21.13 57.40
N VAL A 238 -24.97 20.27 57.02
CA VAL A 238 -25.44 20.18 55.63
C VAL A 238 -26.35 21.36 55.34
N VAL A 239 -25.90 22.27 54.44
CA VAL A 239 -26.63 23.47 54.08
C VAL A 239 -27.65 23.22 52.96
N THR A 240 -27.42 22.21 52.13
CA THR A 240 -28.34 21.81 51.06
C THR A 240 -29.36 20.84 51.59
N SER A 241 -30.65 21.17 51.52
CA SER A 241 -31.76 20.35 52.03
C SER A 241 -32.19 19.28 51.02
N SER A 242 -31.98 19.50 49.72
CA SER A 242 -32.29 18.55 48.67
C SER A 242 -31.39 18.77 47.43
N LEU A 243 -31.11 17.71 46.71
CA LEU A 243 -30.39 17.72 45.44
C LEU A 243 -31.23 16.95 44.38
N PRO A 244 -31.60 17.57 43.23
CA PRO A 244 -32.26 16.86 42.19
C PRO A 244 -31.31 15.86 41.55
N VAL A 245 -31.73 14.60 41.44
CA VAL A 245 -30.96 13.49 40.85
C VAL A 245 -31.87 12.83 39.82
N THR A 246 -31.34 12.66 38.61
CA THR A 246 -32.02 11.93 37.54
C THR A 246 -31.63 10.46 37.61
N LEU A 247 -32.60 9.60 37.91
CA LEU A 247 -32.46 8.15 37.87
C LEU A 247 -32.83 7.64 36.48
N ARG A 248 -31.99 6.79 35.91
CA ARG A 248 -32.26 6.06 34.66
C ARG A 248 -32.50 4.57 34.97
N ARG A 249 -33.56 3.97 34.39
CA ARG A 249 -33.90 2.56 34.54
C ARG A 249 -34.29 1.96 33.19
N ASN A 250 -33.79 0.77 32.90
CA ASN A 250 -34.24 -0.02 31.75
C ASN A 250 -35.54 -0.74 32.15
N ARG A 251 -36.57 -0.66 31.29
CA ARG A 251 -37.91 -1.24 31.53
C ARG A 251 -37.93 -2.78 31.38
N SER A 252 -36.86 -3.39 30.80
CA SER A 252 -36.77 -4.85 30.63
C SER A 252 -36.52 -5.63 31.92
N GLU A 253 -36.26 -4.99 33.07
CA GLU A 253 -36.04 -5.64 34.35
C GLU A 253 -37.30 -5.85 35.19
N GLU A 254 -38.48 -5.59 34.63
CA GLU A 254 -39.77 -5.89 35.27
C GLU A 254 -40.36 -7.21 34.79
N ARG A 255 -39.70 -8.35 35.10
CA ARG A 255 -40.33 -9.67 35.09
C ARG A 255 -39.91 -10.49 36.29
#